data_a52ae4fb4b80efc42273c54d295d7c03
#
_entry.id   a52ae4fb4b80efc42273c54d295d7c03
#
_cell.length_a   1.000
_cell.length_b   1.000
_cell.length_c   1.000
_cell.angle_alpha   90.00
_cell.angle_beta   90.00
_cell.angle_gamma   90.00
#
_symmetry.space_group_name_H-M   'P 1'
#
loop_
_entity.id
_entity.type
_entity.pdbx_description
1 polymer ?
#
loop_
_entity_poly.entity_id
_entity_poly.type
_entity_poly.pdbx_seq_one_letter_code
_entity_poly.pdbx_strand_id
1 'polypeptide(L)'
;SNLLQSVRALNFPGAVALVNPRYDRIGDLACHGSIASVPGGVDCAAFAVGDAHLTTSLREAAAAGLKAAVLFGRAHGEEDGRPRQEIIRDIAQGSGMAICGANCMGFVNLGDRLQLTGMPFRALPATSGVALISHSGSTWSGLVGNRRQMGFDYAISAGQELATGV
;
A
#
# COMPACT_ATOMS: atom_id res chain seq x y z
N SER A 1 5.29 -7.85 11.35
CA SER A 1 5.19 -8.07 9.90
C SER A 1 6.17 -7.14 9.19
N ASN A 2 6.63 -7.53 8.00
CA ASN A 2 7.57 -6.73 7.19
C ASN A 2 7.01 -5.34 6.87
N LEU A 3 5.71 -5.24 6.61
CA LEU A 3 5.04 -3.98 6.31
C LEU A 3 5.14 -2.97 7.46
N LEU A 4 4.92 -3.41 8.70
CA LEU A 4 5.06 -2.54 9.87
C LEU A 4 6.52 -2.10 10.07
N GLN A 5 7.48 -2.98 9.80
CA GLN A 5 8.91 -2.64 9.83
C GLN A 5 9.26 -1.60 8.75
N SER A 6 8.67 -1.72 7.56
CA SER A 6 8.85 -0.75 6.47
C SER A 6 8.36 0.64 6.88
N VAL A 7 7.15 0.76 7.40
CA VAL A 7 6.60 2.05 7.85
C VAL A 7 7.46 2.68 8.95
N ARG A 8 8.01 1.87 9.87
CA ARG A 8 8.88 2.34 10.96
C ARG A 8 10.30 2.69 10.50
N ALA A 9 10.75 2.20 9.35
CA ALA A 9 12.14 2.31 8.90
C ALA A 9 12.60 3.77 8.70
N LEU A 10 11.69 4.68 8.34
CA LEU A 10 11.97 6.10 8.13
C LEU A 10 11.46 7.01 9.25
N ASN A 11 11.05 6.44 10.38
CA ASN A 11 10.44 7.20 11.48
C ASN A 11 9.27 8.07 11.00
N PHE A 12 8.33 7.46 10.28
CA PHE A 12 7.14 8.13 9.78
C PHE A 12 6.43 8.90 10.92
N PRO A 13 6.16 10.20 10.76
CA PRO A 13 5.59 11.02 11.84
C PRO A 13 4.09 10.88 12.00
N GLY A 14 3.41 10.28 11.01
CA GLY A 14 1.96 10.11 11.02
C GLY A 14 1.50 8.96 11.91
N ALA A 15 0.20 8.92 12.16
CA ALA A 15 -0.44 7.84 12.89
C ALA A 15 -0.42 6.55 12.07
N VAL A 16 -0.16 5.43 12.74
CA VAL A 16 -0.20 4.09 12.16
C VAL A 16 -1.19 3.24 12.93
N ALA A 17 -2.23 2.79 12.26
CA ALA A 17 -3.22 1.87 12.82
C ALA A 17 -3.09 0.48 12.16
N LEU A 18 -3.30 -0.56 12.95
CA LEU A 18 -3.38 -1.92 12.46
C LEU A 18 -4.85 -2.36 12.44
N VAL A 19 -5.26 -2.96 11.34
CA VAL A 19 -6.62 -3.50 11.18
C VAL A 19 -6.54 -5.00 10.95
N ASN A 20 -7.10 -5.77 11.86
CA ASN A 20 -7.24 -7.22 11.71
C ASN A 20 -8.33 -7.74 12.66
N PRO A 21 -9.42 -8.36 12.15
CA PRO A 21 -10.52 -8.81 12.99
C PRO A 21 -10.20 -10.02 13.90
N ARG A 22 -9.02 -10.64 13.73
CA ARG A 22 -8.62 -11.83 14.49
C ARG A 22 -7.69 -11.54 15.66
N TYR A 23 -7.16 -10.31 15.76
CA TYR A 23 -6.15 -9.97 16.77
C TYR A 23 -6.49 -8.66 17.46
N ASP A 24 -6.39 -8.65 18.77
CA ASP A 24 -6.49 -7.41 19.55
C ASP A 24 -5.22 -6.59 19.52
N ARG A 25 -4.07 -7.25 19.27
CA ARG A 25 -2.75 -6.62 19.21
C ARG A 25 -1.83 -7.35 18.23
N ILE A 26 -0.93 -6.59 17.59
CA ILE A 26 0.20 -7.13 16.83
C ILE A 26 1.46 -6.40 17.31
N GLY A 27 2.34 -7.12 18.00
CA GLY A 27 3.49 -6.53 18.69
C GLY A 27 3.03 -5.58 19.79
N ASP A 28 3.53 -4.35 19.74
CA ASP A 28 3.22 -3.26 20.69
C ASP A 28 1.98 -2.45 20.32
N LEU A 29 1.42 -2.64 19.13
CA LEU A 29 0.27 -1.88 18.63
C LEU A 29 -1.06 -2.62 18.85
N ALA A 30 -2.08 -1.85 19.23
CA ALA A 30 -3.46 -2.33 19.23
C ALA A 30 -3.94 -2.55 17.79
N CYS A 31 -4.80 -3.55 17.60
CA CYS A 31 -5.50 -3.79 16.35
C CYS A 31 -6.95 -3.33 16.44
N HIS A 32 -7.43 -2.76 15.35
CA HIS A 32 -8.84 -2.46 15.15
C HIS A 32 -9.52 -3.59 14.39
N GLY A 33 -10.78 -3.90 14.71
CA GLY A 33 -11.52 -4.96 14.04
C GLY A 33 -11.89 -4.63 12.59
N SER A 34 -12.01 -3.33 12.27
CA SER A 34 -12.33 -2.82 10.93
C SER A 34 -11.69 -1.47 10.70
N ILE A 35 -11.59 -1.03 9.45
CA ILE A 35 -11.07 0.29 9.10
C ILE A 35 -11.99 1.41 9.64
N ALA A 36 -13.29 1.18 9.67
CA ALA A 36 -14.25 2.14 10.19
C ALA A 36 -14.13 2.36 11.72
N SER A 37 -13.51 1.44 12.45
CA SER A 37 -13.29 1.57 13.90
C SER A 37 -11.99 2.30 14.26
N VAL A 38 -11.21 2.74 13.27
CA VAL A 38 -9.98 3.51 13.51
C VAL A 38 -10.34 4.95 13.88
N PRO A 39 -9.97 5.43 15.07
CA PRO A 39 -10.25 6.80 15.48
C PRO A 39 -9.58 7.84 14.58
N GLY A 40 -10.32 8.91 14.23
CA GLY A 40 -9.80 9.99 13.39
C GLY A 40 -9.77 9.69 11.88
N GLY A 41 -10.19 8.49 11.48
CA GLY A 41 -10.18 8.08 10.06
C GLY A 41 -8.80 7.63 9.57
N VAL A 42 -8.75 7.29 8.30
CA VAL A 42 -7.54 6.78 7.62
C VAL A 42 -7.43 7.41 6.24
N ASP A 43 -6.29 8.02 5.93
CA ASP A 43 -6.03 8.61 4.60
C ASP A 43 -5.61 7.56 3.59
N CYS A 44 -4.73 6.63 3.99
CA CYS A 44 -4.17 5.60 3.14
C CYS A 44 -4.10 4.26 3.87
N ALA A 45 -4.45 3.17 3.20
CA ALA A 45 -4.32 1.82 3.75
C ALA A 45 -3.53 0.89 2.83
N ALA A 46 -2.72 0.03 3.46
CA ALA A 46 -2.03 -1.05 2.80
C ALA A 46 -2.77 -2.38 3.02
N PHE A 47 -3.21 -2.99 1.93
CA PHE A 47 -3.96 -4.24 1.95
C PHE A 47 -3.01 -5.44 1.77
N ALA A 48 -2.74 -6.12 2.87
CA ALA A 48 -1.99 -7.37 2.91
C ALA A 48 -2.92 -8.55 3.20
N VAL A 49 -4.05 -8.60 2.51
CA VAL A 49 -5.08 -9.63 2.62
C VAL A 49 -5.05 -10.55 1.40
N GLY A 50 -5.55 -11.77 1.57
CA GLY A 50 -5.70 -12.69 0.43
C GLY A 50 -6.77 -12.21 -0.55
N ASP A 51 -6.62 -12.59 -1.83
CA ASP A 51 -7.48 -12.12 -2.92
C ASP A 51 -8.97 -12.31 -2.65
N ALA A 52 -9.36 -13.39 -1.98
CA ALA A 52 -10.76 -13.67 -1.63
C ALA A 52 -11.41 -12.63 -0.70
N HIS A 53 -10.61 -11.88 0.07
CA HIS A 53 -11.10 -10.87 1.01
C HIS A 53 -10.88 -9.43 0.51
N LEU A 54 -10.18 -9.27 -0.61
CA LEU A 54 -9.69 -7.97 -1.06
C LEU A 54 -10.83 -7.02 -1.45
N THR A 55 -11.77 -7.48 -2.23
CA THR A 55 -12.91 -6.67 -2.69
C THR A 55 -13.82 -6.23 -1.54
N THR A 56 -14.11 -7.14 -0.62
CA THR A 56 -14.89 -6.82 0.58
C THR A 56 -14.18 -5.77 1.43
N SER A 57 -12.89 -5.97 1.71
CA SER A 57 -12.10 -5.00 2.49
C SER A 57 -12.00 -3.64 1.80
N LEU A 58 -11.91 -3.59 0.47
CA LEU A 58 -11.91 -2.34 -0.28
C LEU A 58 -13.26 -1.62 -0.26
N ARG A 59 -14.38 -2.35 -0.35
CA ARG A 59 -15.72 -1.76 -0.20
C ARG A 59 -15.92 -1.14 1.18
N GLU A 60 -15.48 -1.83 2.25
CA GLU A 60 -15.52 -1.31 3.62
C GLU A 60 -14.66 -0.05 3.76
N ALA A 61 -13.47 -0.05 3.17
CA ALA A 61 -12.58 1.10 3.18
C ALA A 61 -13.14 2.29 2.40
N ALA A 62 -13.74 2.05 1.25
CA ALA A 62 -14.42 3.07 0.45
C ALA A 62 -15.60 3.68 1.22
N ALA A 63 -16.42 2.86 1.87
CA ALA A 63 -17.52 3.31 2.72
C ALA A 63 -17.04 4.13 3.93
N ALA A 64 -15.85 3.83 4.46
CA ALA A 64 -15.21 4.61 5.52
C ALA A 64 -14.52 5.91 5.01
N GLY A 65 -14.56 6.19 3.71
CA GLY A 65 -14.02 7.42 3.12
C GLY A 65 -12.52 7.39 2.84
N LEU A 66 -11.90 6.20 2.78
CA LEU A 66 -10.48 6.05 2.45
C LEU A 66 -10.16 6.71 1.11
N LYS A 67 -9.05 7.45 1.04
CA LYS A 67 -8.64 8.19 -0.17
C LYS A 67 -7.59 7.45 -1.01
N ALA A 68 -6.78 6.60 -0.40
CA ALA A 68 -5.72 5.90 -1.10
C ALA A 68 -5.53 4.47 -0.57
N ALA A 69 -5.19 3.54 -1.47
CA ALA A 69 -4.93 2.14 -1.16
C ALA A 69 -3.67 1.62 -1.85
N VAL A 70 -2.92 0.76 -1.17
CA VAL A 70 -1.83 -0.02 -1.75
C VAL A 70 -2.20 -1.49 -1.70
N LEU A 71 -2.22 -2.16 -2.87
CA LEU A 71 -2.64 -3.56 -3.00
C LEU A 71 -1.44 -4.46 -3.31
N PHE A 72 -0.95 -5.17 -2.31
CA PHE A 72 0.17 -6.12 -2.48
C PHE A 72 -0.28 -7.43 -3.14
N GLY A 73 -1.52 -7.85 -2.91
CA GLY A 73 -2.13 -9.03 -3.54
C GLY A 73 -2.24 -8.88 -5.06
N ARG A 74 -2.45 -10.01 -5.73
CA ARG A 74 -2.53 -10.05 -7.20
C ARG A 74 -3.91 -9.70 -7.75
N ALA A 75 -4.92 -9.68 -6.90
CA ALA A 75 -6.32 -9.50 -7.26
C ALA A 75 -6.81 -10.53 -8.30
N HIS A 76 -6.33 -11.77 -8.20
CA HIS A 76 -6.70 -12.85 -9.11
C HIS A 76 -8.08 -13.43 -8.78
N GLY A 77 -8.63 -14.15 -9.78
CA GLY A 77 -9.89 -14.87 -9.67
C GLY A 77 -11.10 -13.98 -9.91
N GLU A 78 -12.25 -14.56 -9.65
CA GLU A 78 -13.55 -13.96 -9.90
C GLU A 78 -14.36 -13.86 -8.61
N GLU A 79 -15.34 -12.98 -8.62
CA GLU A 79 -16.38 -12.85 -7.62
C GLU A 79 -17.70 -12.65 -8.37
N ASP A 80 -18.67 -13.54 -8.12
CA ASP A 80 -19.98 -13.55 -8.80
C ASP A 80 -19.89 -13.52 -10.35
N GLY A 81 -18.92 -14.30 -10.91
CA GLY A 81 -18.70 -14.39 -12.35
C GLY A 81 -18.03 -13.19 -12.99
N ARG A 82 -17.53 -12.23 -12.21
CA ARG A 82 -16.77 -11.07 -12.70
C ARG A 82 -15.30 -11.12 -12.26
N PRO A 83 -14.37 -10.77 -13.14
CA PRO A 83 -12.96 -10.62 -12.77
C PRO A 83 -12.80 -9.66 -11.58
N ARG A 84 -12.09 -10.09 -10.53
CA ARG A 84 -11.89 -9.28 -9.33
C ARG A 84 -11.23 -7.94 -9.62
N GLN A 85 -10.35 -7.88 -10.60
CA GLN A 85 -9.71 -6.64 -11.05
C GLN A 85 -10.70 -5.60 -11.57
N GLU A 86 -11.74 -6.02 -12.27
CA GLU A 86 -12.81 -5.12 -12.74
C GLU A 86 -13.62 -4.57 -11.57
N ILE A 87 -13.95 -5.43 -10.60
CA ILE A 87 -14.66 -5.03 -9.40
C ILE A 87 -13.86 -3.99 -8.60
N ILE A 88 -12.56 -4.19 -8.48
CA ILE A 88 -11.66 -3.23 -7.79
C ILE A 88 -11.64 -1.89 -8.53
N ARG A 89 -11.60 -1.93 -9.86
CA ARG A 89 -11.66 -0.71 -10.69
C ARG A 89 -12.96 0.07 -10.47
N ASP A 90 -14.08 -0.63 -10.43
CA ASP A 90 -15.39 0.00 -10.18
C ASP A 90 -15.45 0.61 -8.78
N ILE A 91 -14.92 -0.08 -7.75
CA ILE A 91 -14.84 0.46 -6.38
C ILE A 91 -14.02 1.75 -6.36
N ALA A 92 -12.85 1.73 -6.99
CA ALA A 92 -11.97 2.89 -7.05
C ALA A 92 -12.63 4.08 -7.75
N GLN A 93 -13.22 3.85 -8.91
CA GLN A 93 -13.93 4.90 -9.68
C GLN A 93 -15.13 5.47 -8.92
N GLY A 94 -15.94 4.59 -8.32
CA GLY A 94 -17.14 5.00 -7.58
C GLY A 94 -16.83 5.77 -6.30
N SER A 95 -15.69 5.50 -5.65
CA SER A 95 -15.28 6.17 -4.41
C SER A 95 -14.28 7.32 -4.61
N GLY A 96 -13.68 7.45 -5.78
CA GLY A 96 -12.57 8.37 -6.03
C GLY A 96 -11.26 7.96 -5.33
N MET A 97 -11.14 6.69 -4.92
CA MET A 97 -9.96 6.17 -4.24
C MET A 97 -8.80 5.96 -5.21
N ALA A 98 -7.64 6.54 -4.93
CA ALA A 98 -6.41 6.25 -5.66
C ALA A 98 -5.87 4.86 -5.26
N ILE A 99 -5.51 4.02 -6.25
CA ILE A 99 -5.00 2.67 -5.99
C ILE A 99 -3.61 2.50 -6.60
N CYS A 100 -2.63 2.16 -5.76
CA CYS A 100 -1.33 1.65 -6.17
C CYS A 100 -1.37 0.11 -6.20
N GLY A 101 -1.13 -0.49 -7.34
CA GLY A 101 -1.21 -1.95 -7.51
C GLY A 101 -2.37 -2.37 -8.40
N ALA A 102 -2.79 -3.62 -8.38
CA ALA A 102 -2.34 -4.76 -7.55
C ALA A 102 -0.93 -5.27 -7.90
N ASN A 103 -0.49 -6.30 -7.17
CA ASN A 103 0.80 -6.97 -7.40
C ASN A 103 1.99 -5.98 -7.45
N CYS A 104 2.03 -5.04 -6.54
CA CYS A 104 3.07 -4.01 -6.46
C CYS A 104 4.02 -4.25 -5.27
N MET A 105 5.15 -3.56 -5.27
CA MET A 105 6.05 -3.52 -4.11
C MET A 105 5.69 -2.39 -3.13
N GLY A 106 4.74 -1.53 -3.50
CA GLY A 106 4.36 -0.35 -2.76
C GLY A 106 5.15 0.89 -3.17
N PHE A 107 5.34 1.82 -2.25
CA PHE A 107 6.04 3.06 -2.53
C PHE A 107 6.90 3.56 -1.38
N VAL A 108 7.83 4.45 -1.73
CA VAL A 108 8.63 5.25 -0.79
C VAL A 108 8.40 6.72 -1.11
N ASN A 109 8.18 7.53 -0.06
CA ASN A 109 8.13 8.98 -0.09
C ASN A 109 9.09 9.49 0.99
N LEU A 110 10.26 9.97 0.59
CA LEU A 110 11.29 10.43 1.53
C LEU A 110 10.92 11.77 2.17
N GLY A 111 10.19 12.63 1.46
CA GLY A 111 9.74 13.92 1.99
C GLY A 111 8.85 13.75 3.22
N ASP A 112 7.92 12.81 3.18
CA ASP A 112 7.03 12.47 4.29
C ASP A 112 7.60 11.39 5.21
N ARG A 113 8.79 10.89 4.94
CA ARG A 113 9.43 9.77 5.66
C ARG A 113 8.55 8.51 5.70
N LEU A 114 7.80 8.27 4.64
CA LEU A 114 6.90 7.13 4.52
C LEU A 114 7.48 6.06 3.57
N GLN A 115 7.66 4.87 4.11
CA GLN A 115 7.97 3.67 3.33
C GLN A 115 6.84 2.67 3.52
N LEU A 116 5.97 2.57 2.52
CA LEU A 116 4.85 1.64 2.51
C LEU A 116 5.13 0.52 1.50
N THR A 117 6.02 -0.41 1.88
CA THR A 117 6.54 -1.46 1.00
C THR A 117 6.41 -2.83 1.63
N GLY A 118 6.29 -3.87 0.80
CA GLY A 118 6.20 -5.27 1.24
C GLY A 118 7.45 -5.78 1.97
N MET A 119 8.59 -5.11 1.78
CA MET A 119 9.86 -5.39 2.46
C MET A 119 10.52 -4.09 2.90
N PRO A 120 11.19 -4.04 4.07
CA PRO A 120 11.92 -2.86 4.51
C PRO A 120 13.23 -2.70 3.71
N PHE A 121 13.50 -1.48 3.27
CA PHE A 121 14.81 -1.05 2.77
C PHE A 121 15.51 -0.25 3.86
N ARG A 122 16.72 -0.66 4.26
CA ARG A 122 17.40 -0.09 5.44
C ARG A 122 18.21 1.17 5.16
N ALA A 123 18.62 1.38 3.93
CA ALA A 123 19.46 2.50 3.55
C ALA A 123 18.90 3.11 2.27
N LEU A 124 17.98 4.05 2.42
CA LEU A 124 17.56 4.87 1.31
C LEU A 124 18.53 6.04 1.20
N PRO A 125 19.12 6.29 0.02
CA PRO A 125 19.98 7.44 -0.20
C PRO A 125 19.26 8.76 0.08
N ALA A 126 20.05 9.82 0.29
CA ALA A 126 19.53 11.17 0.46
C ALA A 126 18.67 11.61 -0.74
N THR A 127 17.81 12.58 -0.53
CA THR A 127 16.97 13.20 -1.56
C THR A 127 17.79 13.64 -2.78
N SER A 128 17.28 13.40 -3.97
CA SER A 128 18.00 13.61 -5.23
C SER A 128 17.24 14.47 -6.25
N GLY A 129 15.99 14.86 -5.97
CA GLY A 129 15.12 15.54 -6.91
C GLY A 129 14.57 14.60 -8.01
N VAL A 130 14.72 13.28 -7.86
CA VAL A 130 14.31 12.27 -8.85
C VAL A 130 13.16 11.43 -8.32
N ALA A 131 12.15 11.20 -9.16
CA ALA A 131 11.11 10.22 -8.93
C ALA A 131 11.32 8.98 -9.81
N LEU A 132 11.12 7.80 -9.23
CA LEU A 132 11.12 6.51 -9.93
C LEU A 132 9.70 5.96 -9.95
N ILE A 133 9.18 5.64 -11.12
CA ILE A 133 7.94 4.87 -11.28
C ILE A 133 8.26 3.64 -12.12
N SER A 134 7.85 2.46 -11.67
CA SER A 134 8.13 1.21 -12.37
C SER A 134 7.02 0.19 -12.18
N HIS A 135 6.59 -0.45 -13.26
CA HIS A 135 5.68 -1.61 -13.21
C HIS A 135 6.40 -2.85 -12.67
N SER A 136 7.68 -3.02 -13.03
CA SER A 136 8.47 -4.17 -12.62
C SER A 136 8.93 -4.04 -11.17
N GLY A 137 8.41 -4.89 -10.28
CA GLY A 137 8.86 -4.96 -8.89
C GLY A 137 10.34 -5.33 -8.75
N SER A 138 10.88 -6.17 -9.65
CA SER A 138 12.30 -6.54 -9.65
C SER A 138 13.19 -5.35 -10.02
N THR A 139 12.85 -4.62 -11.08
CA THR A 139 13.55 -3.40 -11.49
C THR A 139 13.48 -2.35 -10.39
N TRP A 140 12.29 -2.11 -9.85
CA TRP A 140 12.07 -1.19 -8.76
C TRP A 140 12.94 -1.53 -7.54
N SER A 141 12.90 -2.79 -7.08
CA SER A 141 13.68 -3.25 -5.92
C SER A 141 15.18 -3.14 -6.16
N GLY A 142 15.65 -3.47 -7.36
CA GLY A 142 17.06 -3.34 -7.74
C GLY A 142 17.56 -1.90 -7.75
N LEU A 143 16.73 -0.96 -8.19
CA LEU A 143 17.06 0.46 -8.22
C LEU A 143 16.97 1.10 -6.84
N VAL A 144 15.90 0.85 -6.08
CA VAL A 144 15.73 1.42 -4.73
C VAL A 144 16.75 0.84 -3.74
N GLY A 145 17.06 -0.45 -3.85
CA GLY A 145 18.05 -1.12 -3.00
C GLY A 145 19.50 -1.02 -3.49
N ASN A 146 19.81 -0.16 -4.47
CA ASN A 146 21.12 -0.11 -5.07
C ASN A 146 22.20 0.41 -4.08
N ARG A 147 23.46 -0.03 -4.30
CA ARG A 147 24.62 0.39 -3.51
C ARG A 147 25.41 1.56 -4.13
N ARG A 148 24.88 2.15 -5.21
CA ARG A 148 25.56 3.22 -5.99
C ARG A 148 25.16 4.62 -5.54
N GLN A 149 24.48 4.74 -4.41
CA GLN A 149 23.99 6.01 -3.85
C GLN A 149 23.04 6.78 -4.80
N MET A 150 22.36 6.07 -5.71
CA MET A 150 21.26 6.68 -6.46
C MET A 150 20.07 6.83 -5.51
N GLY A 151 19.67 8.06 -5.25
CA GLY A 151 18.52 8.37 -4.40
C GLY A 151 17.28 8.67 -5.21
N PHE A 152 16.12 8.50 -4.60
CA PHE A 152 14.82 8.85 -5.17
C PHE A 152 13.98 9.51 -4.09
N ASP A 153 13.46 10.70 -4.34
CA ASP A 153 12.54 11.37 -3.42
C ASP A 153 11.22 10.61 -3.33
N TYR A 154 10.79 10.08 -4.47
CA TYR A 154 9.65 9.17 -4.61
C TYR A 154 10.07 7.94 -5.40
N ALA A 155 9.67 6.76 -4.92
CA ALA A 155 9.85 5.53 -5.68
C ALA A 155 8.55 4.72 -5.59
N ILE A 156 7.86 4.57 -6.72
CA ILE A 156 6.56 3.91 -6.82
C ILE A 156 6.68 2.64 -7.65
N SER A 157 6.27 1.52 -7.10
CA SER A 157 6.06 0.29 -7.85
C SER A 157 4.58 0.22 -8.23
N ALA A 158 4.25 0.56 -9.47
CA ALA A 158 2.87 0.69 -9.94
C ALA A 158 2.14 -0.67 -10.04
N GLY A 159 2.88 -1.76 -10.24
CA GLY A 159 2.29 -3.10 -10.39
C GLY A 159 1.39 -3.20 -11.62
N GLN A 160 0.14 -3.61 -11.43
CA GLN A 160 -0.82 -3.84 -12.52
C GLN A 160 -1.66 -2.60 -12.90
N GLU A 161 -1.52 -1.49 -12.19
CA GLU A 161 -2.26 -0.23 -12.45
C GLU A 161 -3.76 -0.44 -12.65
N LEU A 162 -4.43 -1.03 -11.68
CA LEU A 162 -5.84 -1.42 -11.84
C LEU A 162 -6.79 -0.24 -12.02
N ALA A 163 -6.51 0.89 -11.38
CA ALA A 163 -7.43 2.02 -11.36
C ALA A 163 -6.75 3.39 -11.53
N THR A 164 -5.52 3.54 -11.05
CA THR A 164 -4.76 4.79 -11.18
C THR A 164 -3.54 4.51 -12.05
N GLY A 165 -3.53 5.10 -13.24
CA GLY A 165 -2.42 5.00 -14.19
C GLY A 165 -1.29 5.97 -13.86
N VAL A 166 -0.14 5.75 -14.46
CA VAL A 166 1.06 6.60 -14.39
C VAL A 166 1.08 7.57 -15.54
#